data_9dc2aeb4ec1c4a92b9b0306f4b163127
#
_entry.id   9dc2aeb4ec1c4a92b9b0306f4b163127
#
_cell.length_a   1.000
_cell.length_b   1.000
_cell.length_c   1.000
_cell.angle_alpha   90.00
_cell.angle_beta   90.00
_cell.angle_gamma   90.00
#
_symmetry.space_group_name_H-M   'P 1'
#
loop_
_entity.id
_entity.type
_entity.pdbx_description
1 polymer ?
#
loop_
_entity_poly.entity_id
_entity_poly.type
_entity_poly.pdbx_seq_one_letter_code
_entity_poly.pdbx_strand_id
1 'polypeptide(L)'
;GMHINNELNLNNPKEQDYFKKNPDDLNKEDTRYEYVKPIMYSGGVGMLNDSNVKKGFTELGNLVVRVGGPAYNIGLGGGSASSRNQDTKNESLDFNAVQRGDPQMENKVSRFVEVCSNLEYNPIISIHDQGSGGMGNVTKEIMAPNGGLVTLNKVNLGEPNLSSNIIWNAEYQEQISILIHPKD
;
A
#
# COMPACT_ATOMS: atom_id res chain seq x y z
N GLY A 1 -0.45 -19.65 16.58
CA GLY A 1 -1.84 -19.87 16.23
C GLY A 1 -2.71 -19.75 17.46
N MET A 2 -3.78 -19.00 17.36
CA MET A 2 -4.77 -18.86 18.41
C MET A 2 -5.80 -19.98 18.19
N HIS A 3 -5.80 -20.99 19.08
CA HIS A 3 -6.87 -21.98 19.09
C HIS A 3 -8.13 -21.32 19.67
N ILE A 4 -9.13 -21.12 18.86
CA ILE A 4 -10.46 -20.78 19.36
C ILE A 4 -11.13 -22.10 19.67
N ASN A 5 -11.42 -22.37 20.95
CA ASN A 5 -12.18 -23.53 21.38
C ASN A 5 -13.52 -23.58 20.65
N ASN A 6 -13.83 -24.73 20.12
CA ASN A 6 -15.01 -25.03 19.27
C ASN A 6 -16.35 -25.05 20.02
N GLU A 7 -16.55 -24.24 21.03
CA GLU A 7 -17.89 -23.98 21.50
C GLU A 7 -18.49 -22.87 20.62
N LEU A 8 -19.12 -23.30 19.52
CA LEU A 8 -19.98 -22.47 18.70
C LEU A 8 -20.96 -21.73 19.61
N ASN A 9 -20.77 -20.43 19.77
CA ASN A 9 -21.74 -19.63 20.49
C ASN A 9 -22.93 -19.35 19.56
N LEU A 10 -23.84 -20.32 19.47
CA LEU A 10 -25.06 -20.21 18.67
C LEU A 10 -25.98 -19.04 19.09
N ASN A 11 -25.65 -18.33 20.16
CA ASN A 11 -26.30 -17.10 20.57
C ASN A 11 -25.68 -15.84 19.94
N ASN A 12 -24.56 -15.99 19.21
CA ASN A 12 -23.97 -14.86 18.48
C ASN A 12 -24.71 -14.62 17.15
N PRO A 13 -25.34 -13.46 16.95
CA PRO A 13 -26.14 -13.18 15.74
C PRO A 13 -25.36 -13.32 14.43
N LYS A 14 -24.04 -13.05 14.43
CA LYS A 14 -23.19 -13.19 13.24
C LYS A 14 -22.92 -14.64 12.88
N GLU A 15 -22.75 -15.51 13.86
CA GLU A 15 -22.59 -16.94 13.66
C GLU A 15 -23.89 -17.58 13.19
N GLN A 16 -25.02 -17.17 13.76
CA GLN A 16 -26.35 -17.62 13.31
C GLN A 16 -26.60 -17.25 11.84
N ASP A 17 -26.24 -16.05 11.40
CA ASP A 17 -26.42 -15.61 10.01
C ASP A 17 -25.48 -16.37 9.05
N TYR A 18 -24.27 -16.69 9.47
CA TYR A 18 -23.33 -17.52 8.71
C TYR A 18 -23.88 -18.92 8.48
N PHE A 19 -24.34 -19.59 9.54
CA PHE A 19 -24.85 -20.96 9.44
C PHE A 19 -26.20 -21.06 8.74
N LYS A 20 -27.03 -20.02 8.77
CA LYS A 20 -28.23 -19.94 7.92
C LYS A 20 -27.89 -19.98 6.42
N LYS A 21 -26.74 -19.37 6.04
CA LYS A 21 -26.26 -19.36 4.65
C LYS A 21 -25.49 -20.61 4.26
N ASN A 22 -24.95 -21.33 5.25
CA ASN A 22 -24.10 -22.50 5.05
C ASN A 22 -24.52 -23.65 6.00
N PRO A 23 -25.73 -24.24 5.81
CA PRO A 23 -26.28 -25.22 6.73
C PRO A 23 -25.45 -26.52 6.82
N ASP A 24 -24.73 -26.87 5.77
CA ASP A 24 -23.88 -28.08 5.74
C ASP A 24 -22.65 -27.96 6.65
N ASP A 25 -22.25 -26.74 7.04
CA ASP A 25 -21.13 -26.52 7.92
C ASP A 25 -21.44 -26.83 9.40
N LEU A 26 -22.74 -26.84 9.78
CA LEU A 26 -23.17 -27.22 11.13
C LEU A 26 -22.89 -28.68 11.48
N ASN A 27 -22.84 -29.56 10.46
CA ASN A 27 -22.70 -31.00 10.64
C ASN A 27 -21.26 -31.52 10.45
N LYS A 28 -20.30 -30.64 10.24
CA LYS A 28 -18.89 -31.03 10.12
C LYS A 28 -18.26 -31.07 11.52
N GLU A 29 -18.07 -32.28 12.04
CA GLU A 29 -17.41 -32.52 13.34
C GLU A 29 -16.01 -31.92 13.48
N ASP A 30 -15.39 -31.46 12.37
CA ASP A 30 -14.02 -30.94 12.30
C ASP A 30 -13.89 -29.53 11.71
N THR A 31 -14.91 -28.67 11.82
CA THR A 31 -14.79 -27.30 11.33
C THR A 31 -13.87 -26.51 12.27
N ARG A 32 -12.60 -26.38 11.89
CA ARG A 32 -11.65 -25.53 12.56
C ARG A 32 -11.59 -24.17 11.90
N TYR A 33 -11.77 -23.13 12.70
CA TYR A 33 -11.44 -21.77 12.31
C TYR A 33 -10.05 -21.43 12.84
N GLU A 34 -9.09 -21.30 11.96
CA GLU A 34 -7.72 -20.96 12.34
C GLU A 34 -7.33 -19.61 11.74
N TYR A 35 -6.64 -18.80 12.53
CA TYR A 35 -5.90 -17.66 12.01
C TYR A 35 -4.64 -18.19 11.34
N VAL A 36 -4.68 -18.35 10.03
CA VAL A 36 -3.55 -18.87 9.24
C VAL A 36 -2.50 -17.77 9.00
N LYS A 37 -2.91 -16.52 9.10
CA LYS A 37 -2.00 -15.37 8.94
C LYS A 37 -1.58 -14.82 10.28
N PRO A 38 -0.27 -14.55 10.48
CA PRO A 38 0.19 -13.85 11.66
C PRO A 38 -0.40 -12.44 11.68
N ILE A 39 -0.91 -12.04 12.83
CA ILE A 39 -1.30 -10.65 13.09
C ILE A 39 -0.04 -9.92 13.50
N MET A 40 0.32 -8.88 12.75
CA MET A 40 1.45 -8.03 13.06
C MET A 40 0.94 -6.70 13.62
N TYR A 41 1.48 -6.34 14.78
CA TYR A 41 1.27 -5.02 15.36
C TYR A 41 2.55 -4.21 15.17
N SER A 42 2.41 -3.04 14.61
CA SER A 42 3.51 -2.08 14.51
C SER A 42 3.15 -0.80 15.25
N GLY A 43 4.13 -0.18 15.83
CA GLY A 43 3.96 1.09 16.52
C GLY A 43 5.32 1.71 16.81
N GLY A 44 5.31 3.00 17.08
CA GLY A 44 6.54 3.73 17.37
C GLY A 44 6.26 5.11 17.92
N VAL A 45 7.33 5.76 18.36
CA VAL A 45 7.34 7.15 18.78
C VAL A 45 8.44 7.85 18.00
N GLY A 46 8.11 9.01 17.45
CA GLY A 46 9.07 9.84 16.72
C GLY A 46 8.92 11.30 17.09
N MET A 47 9.88 12.09 16.67
CA MET A 47 9.83 13.55 16.77
C MET A 47 9.77 14.16 15.38
N LEU A 48 8.99 15.21 15.25
CA LEU A 48 8.78 15.92 14.00
C LEU A 48 8.78 17.43 14.30
N ASN A 49 9.37 18.22 13.42
CA ASN A 49 9.28 19.67 13.52
C ASN A 49 7.84 20.12 13.25
N ASP A 50 7.35 21.09 14.01
CA ASP A 50 5.99 21.63 13.87
C ASP A 50 5.68 22.08 12.43
N SER A 51 6.67 22.60 11.72
CA SER A 51 6.55 22.99 10.31
C SER A 51 6.20 21.84 9.37
N ASN A 52 6.54 20.61 9.75
CA ASN A 52 6.33 19.41 8.93
C ASN A 52 5.07 18.62 9.31
N VAL A 53 4.31 19.06 10.33
CA VAL A 53 3.12 18.35 10.81
C VAL A 53 1.95 18.39 9.82
N LYS A 54 1.83 19.53 9.11
CA LYS A 54 0.72 19.72 8.15
C LYS A 54 1.24 19.66 6.72
N LYS A 55 0.52 18.89 5.88
CA LYS A 55 0.75 18.89 4.44
C LYS A 55 0.47 20.28 3.86
N GLY A 56 1.35 20.76 3.00
CA GLY A 56 1.11 21.95 2.21
C GLY A 56 0.09 21.70 1.08
N PHE A 57 -0.40 22.78 0.49
CA PHE A 57 -1.36 22.72 -0.59
C PHE A 57 -0.67 22.73 -1.97
N THR A 58 -1.34 22.14 -2.95
CA THR A 58 -0.89 22.19 -4.35
C THR A 58 -1.08 23.58 -4.95
N GLU A 59 -0.08 24.02 -5.71
CA GLU A 59 -0.11 25.21 -6.52
C GLU A 59 0.16 24.85 -8.00
N LEU A 60 -0.30 25.70 -8.92
CA LEU A 60 0.01 25.53 -10.33
C LEU A 60 1.53 25.57 -10.56
N GLY A 61 2.02 24.56 -11.28
CA GLY A 61 3.45 24.43 -11.58
C GLY A 61 4.21 23.56 -10.60
N ASN A 62 3.65 23.18 -9.47
CA ASN A 62 4.30 22.21 -8.59
C ASN A 62 4.56 20.87 -9.32
N LEU A 63 5.61 20.20 -8.92
CA LEU A 63 6.00 18.90 -9.45
C LEU A 63 5.63 17.78 -8.46
N VAL A 64 5.04 16.71 -8.99
CA VAL A 64 4.89 15.47 -8.25
C VAL A 64 6.06 14.57 -8.61
N VAL A 65 6.88 14.24 -7.63
CA VAL A 65 8.02 13.35 -7.79
C VAL A 65 7.72 12.03 -7.11
N ARG A 66 7.84 10.95 -7.86
CA ARG A 66 7.73 9.60 -7.34
C ARG A 66 9.11 9.11 -6.90
N VAL A 67 9.20 8.67 -5.68
CA VAL A 67 10.43 8.15 -5.07
C VAL A 67 10.20 6.71 -4.66
N GLY A 68 11.12 5.82 -5.01
CA GLY A 68 11.04 4.41 -4.66
C GLY A 68 11.39 3.46 -5.81
N GLY A 69 11.00 2.21 -5.68
CA GLY A 69 11.32 1.14 -6.62
C GLY A 69 10.67 1.30 -7.99
N PRO A 70 11.10 0.54 -8.99
CA PRO A 70 10.49 0.54 -10.31
C PRO A 70 9.13 -0.15 -10.34
N ALA A 71 8.40 0.07 -11.43
CA ALA A 71 7.12 -0.60 -11.65
C ALA A 71 7.31 -2.06 -12.10
N TYR A 72 6.55 -2.98 -11.51
CA TYR A 72 6.54 -4.40 -11.83
C TYR A 72 5.14 -4.89 -12.18
N ASN A 73 5.05 -6.06 -12.80
CA ASN A 73 3.79 -6.73 -13.05
C ASN A 73 3.31 -7.48 -11.79
N ILE A 74 2.52 -6.81 -10.97
CA ILE A 74 1.96 -7.39 -9.75
C ILE A 74 0.45 -7.63 -9.82
N GLY A 75 -0.15 -7.35 -10.95
CA GLY A 75 -1.61 -7.35 -11.10
C GLY A 75 -2.29 -6.18 -10.40
N LEU A 76 -3.55 -5.99 -10.71
CA LEU A 76 -4.39 -4.99 -10.05
C LEU A 76 -4.82 -5.47 -8.67
N GLY A 77 -4.85 -4.55 -7.71
CA GLY A 77 -5.21 -4.88 -6.34
C GLY A 77 -4.13 -5.66 -5.59
N GLY A 78 -2.85 -5.38 -5.86
CA GLY A 78 -1.71 -5.98 -5.15
C GLY A 78 -1.83 -5.92 -3.65
N GLY A 79 -2.33 -4.81 -3.09
CA GLY A 79 -2.60 -4.66 -1.66
C GLY A 79 -3.63 -5.63 -1.09
N SER A 80 -4.50 -6.19 -1.92
CA SER A 80 -5.46 -7.23 -1.51
C SER A 80 -4.89 -8.65 -1.56
N ALA A 81 -3.68 -8.86 -2.09
CA ALA A 81 -3.06 -10.17 -2.21
C ALA A 81 -2.96 -10.88 -0.86
N SER A 82 -2.73 -10.12 0.21
CA SER A 82 -2.70 -10.66 1.57
C SER A 82 -4.04 -11.21 2.06
N SER A 83 -5.16 -10.82 1.46
CA SER A 83 -6.51 -11.21 1.89
C SER A 83 -7.12 -12.35 1.08
N ARG A 84 -6.45 -12.82 0.03
CA ARG A 84 -6.89 -13.96 -0.77
C ARG A 84 -6.18 -15.25 -0.37
N ASN A 85 -6.73 -16.38 -0.80
CA ASN A 85 -6.07 -17.67 -0.67
C ASN A 85 -4.78 -17.67 -1.50
N GLN A 86 -3.69 -18.10 -0.89
CA GLN A 86 -2.41 -18.27 -1.57
C GLN A 86 -2.47 -19.54 -2.42
N ASP A 87 -2.11 -19.44 -3.68
CA ASP A 87 -1.98 -20.57 -4.59
C ASP A 87 -0.75 -20.42 -5.49
N THR A 88 -0.28 -21.53 -6.05
CA THR A 88 0.89 -21.56 -6.93
C THR A 88 0.69 -20.83 -8.26
N LYS A 89 -0.56 -20.58 -8.67
CA LYS A 89 -0.86 -19.89 -9.93
C LYS A 89 -0.52 -18.41 -9.89
N ASN A 90 -0.53 -17.82 -8.69
CA ASN A 90 -0.28 -16.41 -8.47
C ASN A 90 1.10 -16.12 -7.86
N GLU A 91 1.94 -17.14 -7.68
CA GLU A 91 3.23 -17.01 -7.00
C GLU A 91 4.10 -15.88 -7.55
N SER A 92 4.21 -15.76 -8.88
CA SER A 92 5.03 -14.72 -9.52
C SER A 92 4.48 -13.31 -9.30
N LEU A 93 3.14 -13.15 -9.26
CA LEU A 93 2.51 -11.87 -8.97
C LEU A 93 2.64 -11.51 -7.50
N ASP A 94 2.47 -12.50 -6.62
CA ASP A 94 2.60 -12.32 -5.18
C ASP A 94 4.05 -12.00 -4.79
N PHE A 95 5.03 -12.52 -5.51
CA PHE A 95 6.44 -12.24 -5.31
C PHE A 95 6.78 -10.75 -5.50
N ASN A 96 6.16 -10.07 -6.44
CA ASN A 96 6.36 -8.66 -6.73
C ASN A 96 5.37 -7.73 -5.99
N ALA A 97 4.46 -8.30 -5.20
CA ALA A 97 3.48 -7.50 -4.47
C ALA A 97 4.11 -6.64 -3.37
N VAL A 98 3.44 -5.55 -3.02
CA VAL A 98 3.88 -4.61 -1.98
C VAL A 98 4.12 -5.26 -0.62
N GLN A 99 3.45 -6.40 -0.34
CA GLN A 99 3.63 -7.16 0.90
C GLN A 99 5.00 -7.85 1.01
N ARG A 100 5.74 -7.95 -0.09
CA ARG A 100 7.12 -8.38 -0.07
C ARG A 100 8.01 -7.18 0.21
N GLY A 101 8.65 -7.13 1.35
CA GLY A 101 9.54 -6.02 1.71
C GLY A 101 10.78 -5.93 0.81
N ASP A 102 11.20 -4.72 0.49
CA ASP A 102 12.51 -4.40 -0.09
C ASP A 102 13.29 -3.52 0.89
N PRO A 103 14.03 -4.10 1.84
CA PRO A 103 14.74 -3.35 2.88
C PRO A 103 15.76 -2.36 2.34
N GLN A 104 16.36 -2.64 1.19
CA GLN A 104 17.32 -1.74 0.57
C GLN A 104 16.63 -0.48 0.03
N MET A 105 15.50 -0.66 -0.66
CA MET A 105 14.73 0.45 -1.18
C MET A 105 14.11 1.27 -0.06
N GLU A 106 13.53 0.61 0.95
CA GLU A 106 12.99 1.27 2.14
C GLU A 106 14.05 2.14 2.82
N ASN A 107 15.26 1.61 3.04
CA ASN A 107 16.35 2.38 3.62
C ASN A 107 16.70 3.62 2.79
N LYS A 108 16.72 3.50 1.46
CA LYS A 108 17.01 4.64 0.56
C LYS A 108 15.92 5.70 0.64
N VAL A 109 14.64 5.28 0.63
CA VAL A 109 13.48 6.18 0.73
C VAL A 109 13.47 6.89 2.08
N SER A 110 13.66 6.16 3.18
CA SER A 110 13.73 6.72 4.54
C SER A 110 14.83 7.75 4.66
N ARG A 111 16.04 7.43 4.21
CA ARG A 111 17.17 8.38 4.24
C ARG A 111 16.94 9.61 3.39
N PHE A 112 16.31 9.46 2.24
CA PHE A 112 15.95 10.59 1.38
C PHE A 112 14.99 11.53 2.12
N VAL A 113 13.93 11.01 2.71
CA VAL A 113 12.96 11.81 3.47
C VAL A 113 13.62 12.47 4.69
N GLU A 114 14.45 11.72 5.42
CA GLU A 114 15.20 12.23 6.56
C GLU A 114 16.10 13.41 6.19
N VAL A 115 16.86 13.29 5.10
CA VAL A 115 17.71 14.36 4.61
C VAL A 115 16.89 15.59 4.27
N CYS A 116 15.81 15.46 3.50
CA CYS A 116 14.94 16.58 3.13
C CYS A 116 14.32 17.27 4.35
N SER A 117 13.86 16.49 5.32
CA SER A 117 13.20 17.02 6.53
C SER A 117 14.15 17.72 7.50
N ASN A 118 15.46 17.44 7.41
CA ASN A 118 16.50 18.04 8.25
C ASN A 118 17.19 19.25 7.60
N LEU A 119 16.84 19.58 6.35
CA LEU A 119 17.32 20.81 5.74
C LEU A 119 16.72 22.03 6.43
N GLU A 120 17.44 23.15 6.44
CA GLU A 120 16.94 24.44 6.92
C GLU A 120 15.64 24.83 6.19
N TYR A 121 15.58 24.53 4.90
CA TYR A 121 14.38 24.62 4.08
C TYR A 121 14.01 23.22 3.56
N ASN A 122 12.92 22.68 4.05
CA ASN A 122 12.41 21.39 3.56
C ASN A 122 11.72 21.58 2.19
N PRO A 123 12.24 20.98 1.10
CA PRO A 123 11.64 21.11 -0.22
C PRO A 123 10.31 20.37 -0.38
N ILE A 124 9.99 19.44 0.54
CA ILE A 124 8.79 18.62 0.49
C ILE A 124 7.59 19.41 1.00
N ILE A 125 6.71 19.83 0.08
CA ILE A 125 5.45 20.50 0.39
C ILE A 125 4.43 19.52 0.98
N SER A 126 4.35 18.33 0.39
CA SER A 126 3.45 17.26 0.80
C SER A 126 4.06 15.92 0.46
N ILE A 127 3.75 14.90 1.26
CA ILE A 127 4.21 13.53 1.07
C ILE A 127 3.05 12.56 1.26
N HIS A 128 3.01 11.50 0.47
CA HIS A 128 2.02 10.44 0.56
C HIS A 128 2.64 9.11 0.14
N ASP A 129 2.39 8.06 0.91
CA ASP A 129 2.74 6.69 0.52
C ASP A 129 1.85 6.19 -0.62
N GLN A 130 2.37 5.26 -1.40
CA GLN A 130 1.63 4.64 -2.48
C GLN A 130 1.02 3.32 -2.01
N GLY A 131 -0.24 3.39 -1.59
CA GLY A 131 -1.02 2.25 -1.14
C GLY A 131 -2.00 1.74 -2.20
N SER A 132 -3.15 1.27 -1.76
CA SER A 132 -4.19 0.68 -2.60
C SER A 132 -4.66 1.62 -3.71
N GLY A 133 -4.76 1.08 -4.93
CA GLY A 133 -5.03 1.87 -6.14
C GLY A 133 -3.78 2.48 -6.76
N GLY A 134 -2.60 2.18 -6.24
CA GLY A 134 -1.31 2.50 -6.83
C GLY A 134 -1.08 3.99 -7.07
N MET A 135 -0.33 4.28 -8.14
CA MET A 135 0.01 5.64 -8.54
C MET A 135 -1.23 6.47 -8.86
N GLY A 136 -2.30 5.84 -9.39
CA GLY A 136 -3.55 6.52 -9.73
C GLY A 136 -4.22 7.15 -8.52
N ASN A 137 -4.24 6.45 -7.40
CA ASN A 137 -4.84 6.97 -6.17
C ASN A 137 -3.97 8.05 -5.53
N VAL A 138 -2.68 7.76 -5.28
CA VAL A 138 -1.80 8.70 -4.59
C VAL A 138 -1.61 10.00 -5.37
N THR A 139 -1.51 9.93 -6.70
CA THR A 139 -1.36 11.11 -7.55
C THR A 139 -2.60 12.00 -7.49
N LYS A 140 -3.79 11.40 -7.52
CA LYS A 140 -5.05 12.12 -7.36
C LYS A 140 -5.14 12.82 -5.99
N GLU A 141 -4.75 12.15 -4.94
CA GLU A 141 -4.81 12.71 -3.58
C GLU A 141 -3.81 13.85 -3.38
N ILE A 142 -2.57 13.68 -3.86
CA ILE A 142 -1.53 14.69 -3.66
C ILE A 142 -1.72 15.94 -4.55
N MET A 143 -2.41 15.80 -5.70
CA MET A 143 -2.70 16.91 -6.61
C MET A 143 -4.06 17.59 -6.37
N ALA A 144 -4.85 17.10 -5.43
CA ALA A 144 -6.15 17.73 -5.13
C ALA A 144 -5.95 19.12 -4.50
N PRO A 145 -6.84 20.10 -4.79
CA PRO A 145 -7.98 20.02 -5.73
C PRO A 145 -7.64 20.37 -7.20
N ASN A 146 -6.41 20.76 -7.49
CA ASN A 146 -6.03 21.40 -8.76
C ASN A 146 -5.89 20.41 -9.93
N GLY A 147 -5.70 19.10 -9.63
CA GLY A 147 -5.38 18.11 -10.65
C GLY A 147 -3.97 18.28 -11.23
N GLY A 148 -3.67 17.57 -12.31
CA GLY A 148 -2.35 17.66 -12.94
C GLY A 148 -2.20 16.80 -14.18
N LEU A 149 -1.02 16.86 -14.79
CA LEU A 149 -0.63 16.08 -15.96
C LEU A 149 0.37 15.00 -15.56
N VAL A 150 0.06 13.75 -15.89
CA VAL A 150 0.95 12.60 -15.65
C VAL A 150 1.46 12.04 -16.96
N THR A 151 2.78 11.83 -17.04
CA THR A 151 3.45 11.29 -18.22
C THR A 151 3.91 9.88 -17.94
N LEU A 152 3.06 8.88 -18.21
CA LEU A 152 3.29 7.47 -17.83
C LEU A 152 4.56 6.86 -18.43
N ASN A 153 4.98 7.30 -19.61
CA ASN A 153 6.20 6.79 -20.24
C ASN A 153 7.50 7.25 -19.56
N LYS A 154 7.40 8.11 -18.55
CA LYS A 154 8.54 8.51 -17.71
C LYS A 154 8.64 7.69 -16.41
N VAL A 155 7.69 6.81 -16.17
CA VAL A 155 7.74 5.91 -15.00
C VAL A 155 8.85 4.90 -15.20
N ASN A 156 9.71 4.74 -14.19
CA ASN A 156 10.76 3.74 -14.21
C ASN A 156 10.14 2.33 -14.15
N LEU A 157 10.49 1.48 -15.10
CA LEU A 157 9.96 0.14 -15.23
C LEU A 157 11.02 -0.89 -14.80
N GLY A 158 10.63 -1.83 -13.94
CA GLY A 158 11.44 -3.00 -13.56
C GLY A 158 11.29 -4.16 -14.55
N GLU A 159 10.21 -4.13 -15.34
CA GLU A 159 9.93 -5.09 -16.39
C GLU A 159 9.54 -4.36 -17.68
N PRO A 160 10.01 -4.81 -18.84
CA PRO A 160 9.50 -4.31 -20.11
C PRO A 160 8.05 -4.73 -20.33
N ASN A 161 7.34 -4.01 -21.19
CA ASN A 161 5.99 -4.38 -21.66
C ASN A 161 4.86 -4.31 -20.61
N LEU A 162 5.01 -3.52 -19.56
CA LEU A 162 3.91 -3.25 -18.66
C LEU A 162 2.82 -2.44 -19.36
N SER A 163 1.55 -2.85 -19.19
CA SER A 163 0.43 -2.06 -19.66
C SER A 163 0.29 -0.76 -18.86
N SER A 164 -0.24 0.28 -19.49
CA SER A 164 -0.52 1.55 -18.80
C SER A 164 -1.43 1.38 -17.59
N ASN A 165 -2.34 0.41 -17.64
CA ASN A 165 -3.22 0.08 -16.53
C ASN A 165 -2.45 -0.47 -15.32
N ILE A 166 -1.48 -1.35 -15.54
CA ILE A 166 -0.60 -1.86 -14.47
C ILE A 166 0.27 -0.74 -13.92
N ILE A 167 0.89 0.06 -14.79
CA ILE A 167 1.73 1.20 -14.35
C ILE A 167 0.93 2.16 -13.48
N TRP A 168 -0.35 2.39 -13.79
CA TRP A 168 -1.19 3.37 -13.13
C TRP A 168 -1.82 2.87 -11.82
N ASN A 169 -2.27 1.60 -11.77
CA ASN A 169 -3.10 1.11 -10.68
C ASN A 169 -2.45 0.07 -9.77
N ALA A 170 -1.31 -0.52 -10.16
CA ALA A 170 -0.68 -1.52 -9.32
C ALA A 170 0.13 -0.88 -8.18
N GLU A 171 0.19 -1.58 -7.06
CA GLU A 171 1.02 -1.21 -5.92
C GLU A 171 2.40 -1.86 -6.07
N TYR A 172 3.42 -1.01 -6.20
CA TYR A 172 4.82 -1.45 -6.23
C TYR A 172 5.43 -1.32 -4.85
N GLN A 173 6.58 -1.97 -4.66
CA GLN A 173 7.27 -1.96 -3.39
C GLN A 173 7.89 -0.60 -3.10
N GLU A 174 7.82 -0.19 -1.84
CA GLU A 174 8.53 0.95 -1.27
C GLU A 174 8.45 2.21 -2.13
N GLN A 175 7.23 2.73 -2.25
CA GLN A 175 6.94 3.91 -3.07
C GLN A 175 6.30 5.01 -2.25
N ILE A 176 6.78 6.23 -2.47
CA ILE A 176 6.14 7.46 -2.00
C ILE A 176 6.01 8.45 -3.15
N SER A 177 5.07 9.37 -3.02
CA SER A 177 4.98 10.55 -3.88
C SER A 177 5.17 11.80 -3.02
N ILE A 178 5.96 12.72 -3.51
CA ILE A 178 6.18 14.02 -2.89
C ILE A 178 5.77 15.14 -3.84
N LEU A 179 5.33 16.25 -3.27
CA LEU A 179 5.06 17.49 -3.98
C LEU A 179 6.17 18.46 -3.66
N ILE A 180 6.72 19.08 -4.70
CA ILE A 180 7.81 20.06 -4.58
C ILE A 180 7.58 21.27 -5.47
N HIS A 181 8.23 22.39 -5.20
CA HIS A 181 8.31 23.51 -6.14
C HIS A 181 9.25 23.19 -7.29
N PRO A 182 9.00 23.75 -8.51
CA PRO A 182 9.88 23.52 -9.67
C PRO A 182 11.32 23.99 -9.52
N LYS A 183 11.56 24.87 -8.58
CA LYS A 183 12.91 25.41 -8.29
C LYS A 183 13.75 24.49 -7.39
N ASP A 184 13.10 23.54 -6.70
CA ASP A 184 13.72 22.60 -5.77
C ASP A 184 14.04 21.27 -6.47
#